data_d4c4dbd9892cbec62559c3db13ac7efd
#
_entry.id   d4c4dbd9892cbec62559c3db13ac7efd
#
_cell.length_a   1.000
_cell.length_b   1.000
_cell.length_c   1.000
_cell.angle_alpha   90.00
_cell.angle_beta   90.00
_cell.angle_gamma   90.00
#
_symmetry.space_group_name_H-M   'P 1'
#
loop_
_entity.id
_entity.type
_entity.pdbx_description
1 polymer ?
#
loop_
_entity_poly.entity_id
_entity_poly.type
_entity_poly.pdbx_seq_one_letter_code
_entity_poly.pdbx_strand_id
1 'polypeptide(L)'
;THSNMTPEPGETPQPLTWHDGDMPYSTAFGDHFYCQTDGRLECGHVFHAGNGLPARWQTAQAFRIGELGFGTGLNACETWRRWKEHRRPGSHLHFVSFELYPMQADEIDRALSRWPEIDAERQVLVAKWPQAPAGTVTVELDEQTTLSVICGDAFTNLSASTFTFDAWFLDGFAPSKNSAMWSAELMQRVFDHTVPGGSFATYAAAGFVRRNLIAAGYALGVVGKREMLCGTRSA
;
A
#
# COMPACT_ATOMS: atom_id res chain seq x y z
N THR A 1 -36.79 14.62 5.23
CA THR A 1 -35.46 15.24 5.02
C THR A 1 -34.40 14.21 5.38
N HIS A 2 -33.91 13.46 4.37
CA HIS A 2 -32.77 12.58 4.54
C HIS A 2 -31.54 13.49 4.64
N SER A 3 -30.93 13.57 5.80
CA SER A 3 -29.61 14.19 5.94
C SER A 3 -28.62 13.27 5.26
N ASN A 4 -28.06 13.68 4.13
CA ASN A 4 -26.90 13.07 3.53
C ASN A 4 -25.70 13.33 4.45
N MET A 5 -25.58 12.54 5.51
CA MET A 5 -24.34 12.52 6.30
C MET A 5 -23.31 11.74 5.51
N THR A 6 -22.33 12.45 4.99
CA THR A 6 -21.14 11.81 4.39
C THR A 6 -20.45 11.03 5.51
N PRO A 7 -20.21 9.72 5.34
CA PRO A 7 -19.51 8.94 6.35
C PRO A 7 -18.11 9.49 6.63
N GLU A 8 -17.72 9.49 7.91
CA GLU A 8 -16.37 9.90 8.29
C GLU A 8 -15.33 8.90 7.74
N PRO A 9 -14.20 9.40 7.18
CA PRO A 9 -13.13 8.53 6.68
C PRO A 9 -12.58 7.63 7.80
N GLY A 10 -12.39 6.35 7.49
CA GLY A 10 -11.86 5.35 8.42
C GLY A 10 -12.88 4.71 9.35
N GLU A 11 -14.13 5.23 9.37
CA GLU A 11 -15.21 4.70 10.22
C GLU A 11 -16.21 3.84 9.46
N THR A 12 -16.17 3.86 8.13
CA THR A 12 -17.10 3.14 7.27
C THR A 12 -16.38 2.18 6.34
N PRO A 13 -17.05 1.09 5.93
CA PRO A 13 -16.52 0.19 4.92
C PRO A 13 -16.18 0.92 3.63
N GLN A 14 -15.19 0.41 2.88
CA GLN A 14 -14.83 0.89 1.57
C GLN A 14 -16.07 0.92 0.66
N PRO A 15 -16.46 2.10 0.10
CA PRO A 15 -17.53 2.16 -0.90
C PRO A 15 -17.06 1.46 -2.17
N LEU A 16 -17.67 0.31 -2.48
CA LEU A 16 -17.26 -0.48 -3.63
C LEU A 16 -18.42 -1.23 -4.26
N THR A 17 -18.24 -1.55 -5.53
CA THR A 17 -19.05 -2.51 -6.27
C THR A 17 -18.15 -3.60 -6.84
N TRP A 18 -18.76 -4.65 -7.33
CA TRP A 18 -18.02 -5.77 -7.90
C TRP A 18 -18.29 -5.88 -9.39
N HIS A 19 -17.23 -5.92 -10.19
CA HIS A 19 -17.28 -6.12 -11.63
C HIS A 19 -16.98 -7.58 -11.96
N ASP A 20 -17.03 -7.95 -13.24
CA ASP A 20 -16.83 -9.32 -13.70
C ASP A 20 -15.52 -9.91 -13.18
N GLY A 21 -15.57 -11.20 -12.75
CA GLY A 21 -14.42 -11.89 -12.18
C GLY A 21 -14.09 -11.44 -10.75
N ASP A 22 -15.09 -10.97 -10.00
CA ASP A 22 -14.91 -10.45 -8.62
C ASP A 22 -13.89 -9.32 -8.53
N MET A 23 -13.86 -8.45 -9.56
CA MET A 23 -13.02 -7.27 -9.59
C MET A 23 -13.64 -6.15 -8.75
N PRO A 24 -13.03 -5.74 -7.63
CA PRO A 24 -13.54 -4.63 -6.83
C PRO A 24 -13.32 -3.30 -7.54
N TYR A 25 -14.33 -2.45 -7.46
CA TYR A 25 -14.34 -1.12 -8.04
C TYR A 25 -14.75 -0.10 -6.98
N SER A 26 -13.96 0.95 -6.79
CA SER A 26 -14.26 2.01 -5.84
C SER A 26 -15.32 2.95 -6.41
N THR A 27 -16.49 3.02 -5.77
CA THR A 27 -17.52 3.98 -6.14
C THR A 27 -17.16 5.39 -5.67
N ALA A 28 -16.32 5.52 -4.62
CA ALA A 28 -15.85 6.80 -4.14
C ALA A 28 -14.89 7.48 -5.12
N PHE A 29 -13.99 6.70 -5.75
CA PHE A 29 -12.96 7.23 -6.63
C PHE A 29 -13.16 6.90 -8.11
N GLY A 30 -14.15 6.05 -8.44
CA GLY A 30 -14.47 5.70 -9.82
C GLY A 30 -13.34 4.96 -10.53
N ASP A 31 -12.69 4.02 -9.85
CA ASP A 31 -11.55 3.27 -10.38
C ASP A 31 -11.47 1.86 -9.79
N HIS A 32 -10.79 0.96 -10.49
CA HIS A 32 -10.49 -0.39 -10.00
C HIS A 32 -9.36 -0.35 -8.98
N PHE A 33 -9.36 -1.30 -8.05
CA PHE A 33 -8.33 -1.38 -7.00
C PHE A 33 -6.98 -1.83 -7.52
N TYR A 34 -6.94 -2.55 -8.66
CA TYR A 34 -5.71 -3.04 -9.29
C TYR A 34 -5.96 -3.32 -10.77
N CYS A 35 -4.86 -3.64 -11.48
CA CYS A 35 -4.91 -4.02 -12.89
C CYS A 35 -5.85 -5.21 -13.10
N GLN A 36 -6.73 -5.12 -14.10
CA GLN A 36 -7.70 -6.17 -14.42
C GLN A 36 -7.04 -7.49 -14.84
N THR A 37 -5.83 -7.45 -15.35
CA THR A 37 -5.11 -8.64 -15.82
C THR A 37 -4.48 -9.43 -14.67
N ASP A 38 -3.59 -8.82 -13.87
CA ASP A 38 -3.00 -9.47 -12.71
C ASP A 38 -2.34 -8.46 -11.75
N GLY A 39 -3.09 -8.06 -10.71
CA GLY A 39 -2.59 -7.14 -9.68
C GLY A 39 -1.46 -7.72 -8.85
N ARG A 40 -1.41 -9.05 -8.65
CA ARG A 40 -0.36 -9.71 -7.88
C ARG A 40 0.99 -9.65 -8.59
N LEU A 41 1.01 -9.94 -9.89
CA LEU A 41 2.24 -9.82 -10.69
C LEU A 41 2.69 -8.36 -10.80
N GLU A 42 1.77 -7.43 -10.89
CA GLU A 42 2.07 -5.99 -10.89
C GLU A 42 2.77 -5.57 -9.60
N CYS A 43 2.34 -6.09 -8.44
CA CYS A 43 3.02 -5.84 -7.17
C CYS A 43 4.51 -6.22 -7.25
N GLY A 44 4.82 -7.40 -7.76
CA GLY A 44 6.20 -7.84 -7.94
C GLY A 44 7.01 -7.01 -8.92
N HIS A 45 6.43 -6.66 -10.06
CA HIS A 45 7.11 -5.90 -11.11
C HIS A 45 7.32 -4.43 -10.75
N VAL A 46 6.37 -3.81 -10.04
CA VAL A 46 6.44 -2.39 -9.70
C VAL A 46 7.03 -2.21 -8.31
N PHE A 47 6.31 -2.66 -7.30
CA PHE A 47 6.65 -2.31 -5.92
C PHE A 47 7.86 -3.06 -5.39
N HIS A 48 7.98 -4.35 -5.64
CA HIS A 48 9.12 -5.12 -5.18
C HIS A 48 10.37 -4.78 -5.98
N ALA A 49 10.33 -4.91 -7.29
CA ALA A 49 11.49 -4.62 -8.14
C ALA A 49 11.95 -3.16 -8.02
N GLY A 50 11.00 -2.21 -8.02
CA GLY A 50 11.30 -0.78 -7.90
C GLY A 50 11.96 -0.39 -6.58
N ASN A 51 11.74 -1.18 -5.52
CA ASN A 51 12.34 -0.97 -4.20
C ASN A 51 13.53 -1.91 -3.92
N GLY A 52 14.03 -2.63 -4.91
CA GLY A 52 15.18 -3.52 -4.74
C GLY A 52 14.90 -4.75 -3.88
N LEU A 53 13.66 -5.22 -3.84
CA LEU A 53 13.25 -6.41 -3.11
C LEU A 53 13.21 -7.62 -4.03
N PRO A 54 13.53 -8.81 -3.54
CA PRO A 54 13.83 -9.17 -2.15
C PRO A 54 15.30 -8.95 -1.72
N ALA A 55 16.18 -8.50 -2.60
CA ALA A 55 17.63 -8.42 -2.33
C ALA A 55 17.96 -7.64 -1.05
N ARG A 56 17.30 -6.51 -0.79
CA ARG A 56 17.53 -5.68 0.40
C ARG A 56 17.20 -6.40 1.72
N TRP A 57 16.33 -7.39 1.70
CA TRP A 57 16.01 -8.18 2.89
C TRP A 57 17.17 -9.08 3.33
N GLN A 58 18.13 -9.37 2.45
CA GLN A 58 19.26 -10.24 2.76
C GLN A 58 20.20 -9.64 3.82
N THR A 59 20.22 -8.31 3.94
CA THR A 59 21.13 -7.60 4.87
C THR A 59 20.39 -6.84 5.97
N ALA A 60 19.05 -6.81 5.95
CA ALA A 60 18.26 -6.06 6.92
C ALA A 60 17.89 -6.92 8.12
N GLN A 61 18.11 -6.42 9.33
CA GLN A 61 17.62 -7.02 10.57
C GLN A 61 16.15 -6.67 10.80
N ALA A 62 15.79 -5.43 10.49
CA ALA A 62 14.42 -4.92 10.50
C ALA A 62 14.17 -4.12 9.23
N PHE A 63 13.00 -4.26 8.65
CA PHE A 63 12.63 -3.58 7.43
C PHE A 63 11.20 -3.08 7.54
N ARG A 64 10.98 -1.80 7.23
CA ARG A 64 9.63 -1.22 7.27
C ARG A 64 9.23 -0.73 5.90
N ILE A 65 8.07 -1.20 5.45
CA ILE A 65 7.44 -0.77 4.21
C ILE A 65 6.24 0.11 4.55
N GLY A 66 6.17 1.28 3.93
CA GLY A 66 4.99 2.14 3.94
C GLY A 66 4.18 1.96 2.67
N GLU A 67 2.87 1.98 2.79
CA GLU A 67 1.97 1.91 1.64
C GLU A 67 0.91 3.00 1.75
N LEU A 68 0.64 3.70 0.64
CA LEU A 68 -0.53 4.54 0.50
C LEU A 68 -1.61 3.76 -0.25
N GLY A 69 -2.76 3.51 0.42
CA GLY A 69 -3.86 2.75 -0.16
C GLY A 69 -3.75 1.25 0.05
N PHE A 70 -4.25 0.77 1.19
CA PHE A 70 -4.27 -0.67 1.51
C PHE A 70 -5.17 -1.45 0.56
N GLY A 71 -6.32 -0.89 0.23
CA GLY A 71 -7.29 -1.51 -0.67
C GLY A 71 -7.73 -2.88 -0.16
N THR A 72 -7.49 -3.89 -0.97
CA THR A 72 -7.85 -5.28 -0.67
C THR A 72 -6.85 -6.01 0.22
N GLY A 73 -5.67 -5.42 0.46
CA GLY A 73 -4.56 -6.09 1.14
C GLY A 73 -3.69 -6.95 0.22
N LEU A 74 -3.88 -6.84 -1.09
CA LEU A 74 -3.13 -7.64 -2.08
C LEU A 74 -1.62 -7.44 -1.95
N ASN A 75 -1.16 -6.19 -1.90
CA ASN A 75 0.28 -5.91 -1.78
C ASN A 75 0.85 -6.45 -0.47
N ALA A 76 0.12 -6.31 0.63
CA ALA A 76 0.56 -6.85 1.93
C ALA A 76 0.67 -8.38 1.90
N CYS A 77 -0.31 -9.08 1.35
CA CYS A 77 -0.30 -10.54 1.26
C CYS A 77 0.81 -11.04 0.33
N GLU A 78 0.96 -10.45 -0.85
CA GLU A 78 2.03 -10.83 -1.79
C GLU A 78 3.41 -10.52 -1.23
N THR A 79 3.57 -9.39 -0.54
CA THR A 79 4.83 -9.02 0.11
C THR A 79 5.15 -10.00 1.23
N TRP A 80 4.18 -10.35 2.06
CA TRP A 80 4.37 -11.34 3.12
C TRP A 80 4.75 -12.70 2.56
N ARG A 81 4.09 -13.16 1.49
CA ARG A 81 4.43 -14.42 0.81
C ARG A 81 5.91 -14.44 0.39
N ARG A 82 6.37 -13.39 -0.27
CA ARG A 82 7.77 -13.30 -0.73
C ARG A 82 8.74 -13.12 0.44
N TRP A 83 8.37 -12.36 1.45
CA TRP A 83 9.14 -12.21 2.67
C TRP A 83 9.40 -13.55 3.33
N LYS A 84 8.41 -14.42 3.44
CA LYS A 84 8.58 -15.77 4.02
C LYS A 84 9.60 -16.61 3.26
N GLU A 85 9.68 -16.44 1.94
CA GLU A 85 10.63 -17.17 1.09
C GLU A 85 12.08 -16.67 1.25
N HIS A 86 12.28 -15.42 1.61
CA HIS A 86 13.58 -14.74 1.56
C HIS A 86 14.10 -14.26 2.91
N ARG A 87 13.28 -14.27 3.95
CA ARG A 87 13.63 -13.73 5.25
C ARG A 87 14.71 -14.56 5.95
N ARG A 88 15.49 -13.88 6.79
CA ARG A 88 16.48 -14.53 7.64
C ARG A 88 15.91 -14.78 9.04
N PRO A 89 16.40 -15.80 9.77
CA PRO A 89 16.00 -16.02 11.17
C PRO A 89 16.24 -14.75 12.01
N GLY A 90 15.25 -14.38 12.81
CA GLY A 90 15.33 -13.24 13.71
C GLY A 90 15.11 -11.87 13.06
N SER A 91 15.03 -11.76 11.74
CA SER A 91 14.67 -10.51 11.08
C SER A 91 13.17 -10.23 11.19
N HIS A 92 12.78 -8.96 11.08
CA HIS A 92 11.39 -8.55 11.22
C HIS A 92 10.97 -7.60 10.10
N LEU A 93 9.81 -7.86 9.50
CA LEU A 93 9.14 -6.98 8.54
C LEU A 93 7.94 -6.30 9.20
N HIS A 94 7.87 -4.99 9.11
CA HIS A 94 6.70 -4.22 9.48
C HIS A 94 6.11 -3.55 8.24
N PHE A 95 4.95 -3.99 7.82
CA PHE A 95 4.20 -3.41 6.70
C PHE A 95 3.15 -2.45 7.26
N VAL A 96 3.27 -1.16 6.95
CA VAL A 96 2.37 -0.11 7.46
C VAL A 96 1.65 0.53 6.29
N SER A 97 0.34 0.43 6.26
CA SER A 97 -0.49 0.99 5.19
C SER A 97 -1.43 2.07 5.72
N PHE A 98 -1.72 3.06 4.88
CA PHE A 98 -2.64 4.15 5.19
C PHE A 98 -3.85 3.98 4.28
N GLU A 99 -5.05 3.84 4.88
CA GLU A 99 -6.29 3.58 4.14
C GLU A 99 -7.42 4.48 4.61
N LEU A 100 -8.01 5.23 3.66
CA LEU A 100 -9.13 6.13 3.94
C LEU A 100 -10.42 5.36 4.24
N TYR A 101 -10.70 4.30 3.46
CA TYR A 101 -11.92 3.50 3.56
C TYR A 101 -11.57 2.01 3.69
N PRO A 102 -11.29 1.52 4.91
CA PRO A 102 -10.92 0.11 5.09
C PRO A 102 -12.08 -0.83 4.71
N MET A 103 -11.74 -1.91 4.03
CA MET A 103 -12.69 -2.95 3.68
C MET A 103 -13.08 -3.82 4.88
N GLN A 104 -14.22 -4.49 4.78
CA GLN A 104 -14.61 -5.57 5.69
C GLN A 104 -13.85 -6.86 5.36
N ALA A 105 -13.78 -7.78 6.33
CA ALA A 105 -13.06 -9.05 6.14
C ALA A 105 -13.63 -9.88 4.98
N ASP A 106 -14.95 -9.95 4.83
CA ASP A 106 -15.61 -10.68 3.75
C ASP A 106 -15.30 -10.07 2.37
N GLU A 107 -15.15 -8.76 2.29
CA GLU A 107 -14.76 -8.06 1.06
C GLU A 107 -13.30 -8.36 0.67
N ILE A 108 -12.40 -8.35 1.65
CA ILE A 108 -11.00 -8.75 1.46
C ILE A 108 -10.93 -10.20 0.98
N ASP A 109 -11.65 -11.09 1.64
CA ASP A 109 -11.69 -12.52 1.31
C ASP A 109 -12.16 -12.75 -0.12
N ARG A 110 -13.24 -12.11 -0.52
CA ARG A 110 -13.77 -12.19 -1.88
C ARG A 110 -12.77 -11.69 -2.91
N ALA A 111 -12.18 -10.53 -2.69
CA ALA A 111 -11.23 -9.92 -3.62
C ALA A 111 -9.99 -10.78 -3.81
N LEU A 112 -9.39 -11.26 -2.72
CA LEU A 112 -8.12 -11.98 -2.76
C LEU A 112 -8.26 -13.46 -3.12
N SER A 113 -9.45 -14.03 -3.06
CA SER A 113 -9.72 -15.42 -3.50
C SER A 113 -9.38 -15.66 -4.98
N ARG A 114 -9.24 -14.61 -5.75
CA ARG A 114 -8.82 -14.66 -7.15
C ARG A 114 -7.41 -15.25 -7.33
N TRP A 115 -6.54 -15.14 -6.32
CA TRP A 115 -5.15 -15.59 -6.40
C TRP A 115 -4.88 -16.74 -5.44
N PRO A 116 -4.95 -18.00 -5.92
CA PRO A 116 -4.63 -19.17 -5.09
C PRO A 116 -3.21 -19.12 -4.50
N GLU A 117 -2.28 -18.41 -5.15
CA GLU A 117 -0.89 -18.28 -4.72
C GLU A 117 -0.76 -17.62 -3.34
N ILE A 118 -1.73 -16.81 -2.92
CA ILE A 118 -1.76 -16.14 -1.62
C ILE A 118 -2.89 -16.62 -0.72
N ASP A 119 -3.43 -17.82 -0.96
CA ASP A 119 -4.53 -18.35 -0.14
C ASP A 119 -4.16 -18.46 1.34
N ALA A 120 -2.95 -18.90 1.65
CA ALA A 120 -2.48 -19.01 3.04
C ALA A 120 -2.45 -17.64 3.72
N GLU A 121 -1.90 -16.62 3.05
CA GLU A 121 -1.81 -15.25 3.54
C GLU A 121 -3.19 -14.62 3.68
N ARG A 122 -4.05 -14.80 2.69
CA ARG A 122 -5.44 -14.33 2.72
C ARG A 122 -6.20 -14.87 3.92
N GLN A 123 -6.10 -16.17 4.18
CA GLN A 123 -6.80 -16.83 5.28
C GLN A 123 -6.38 -16.26 6.64
N VAL A 124 -5.10 -16.03 6.86
CA VAL A 124 -4.60 -15.43 8.10
C VAL A 124 -5.08 -14.00 8.25
N LEU A 125 -4.97 -13.19 7.18
CA LEU A 125 -5.39 -11.79 7.21
C LEU A 125 -6.88 -11.68 7.54
N VAL A 126 -7.72 -12.43 6.85
CA VAL A 126 -9.18 -12.41 7.04
C VAL A 126 -9.56 -12.85 8.44
N ALA A 127 -8.91 -13.92 8.96
CA ALA A 127 -9.20 -14.43 10.30
C ALA A 127 -8.85 -13.43 11.42
N LYS A 128 -7.83 -12.60 11.21
CA LYS A 128 -7.35 -11.62 12.19
C LYS A 128 -7.89 -10.21 11.98
N TRP A 129 -8.60 -9.97 10.87
CA TRP A 129 -9.12 -8.65 10.54
C TRP A 129 -10.31 -8.29 11.42
N PRO A 130 -10.38 -7.07 11.98
CA PRO A 130 -11.49 -6.68 12.86
C PRO A 130 -12.80 -6.49 12.11
N GLN A 131 -13.93 -6.62 12.81
CA GLN A 131 -15.27 -6.44 12.22
C GLN A 131 -15.56 -4.99 11.82
N ALA A 132 -15.02 -4.04 12.55
CA ALA A 132 -15.20 -2.61 12.29
C ALA A 132 -13.82 -1.94 12.32
N PRO A 133 -13.05 -2.05 11.22
CA PRO A 133 -11.70 -1.49 11.18
C PRO A 133 -11.75 0.04 11.29
N ALA A 134 -11.07 0.58 12.30
CA ALA A 134 -10.97 2.01 12.56
C ALA A 134 -9.69 2.28 13.37
N GLY A 135 -9.22 3.53 13.36
CA GLY A 135 -7.99 3.89 14.04
C GLY A 135 -6.79 3.13 13.47
N THR A 136 -5.94 2.61 14.32
CA THR A 136 -4.82 1.76 13.89
C THR A 136 -5.16 0.30 14.13
N VAL A 137 -5.25 -0.46 13.03
CA VAL A 137 -5.41 -1.92 13.06
C VAL A 137 -4.03 -2.53 13.03
N THR A 138 -3.65 -3.29 14.05
CA THR A 138 -2.36 -4.01 14.09
C THR A 138 -2.61 -5.50 14.12
N VAL A 139 -1.98 -6.22 13.20
CA VAL A 139 -2.11 -7.66 13.04
C VAL A 139 -0.72 -8.29 13.04
N GLU A 140 -0.47 -9.19 14.00
CA GLU A 140 0.71 -10.06 13.96
C GLU A 140 0.44 -11.20 12.97
N LEU A 141 1.01 -11.09 11.77
CA LEU A 141 0.81 -12.09 10.71
C LEU A 141 1.56 -13.39 11.03
N ASP A 142 2.77 -13.26 11.54
CA ASP A 142 3.59 -14.33 12.13
C ASP A 142 4.64 -13.72 13.06
N GLU A 143 5.55 -14.54 13.59
CA GLU A 143 6.56 -14.10 14.55
C GLU A 143 7.54 -13.06 13.99
N GLN A 144 7.68 -12.98 12.67
CA GLN A 144 8.62 -12.08 11.98
C GLN A 144 7.90 -11.00 11.16
N THR A 145 6.57 -10.90 11.24
CA THR A 145 5.81 -10.04 10.33
C THR A 145 4.64 -9.37 11.04
N THR A 146 4.68 -8.04 11.06
CA THR A 146 3.60 -7.21 11.60
C THR A 146 2.97 -6.39 10.48
N LEU A 147 1.64 -6.35 10.44
CA LEU A 147 0.88 -5.47 9.59
C LEU A 147 0.18 -4.41 10.45
N SER A 148 0.35 -3.14 10.09
CA SER A 148 -0.44 -2.05 10.65
C SER A 148 -1.20 -1.35 9.53
N VAL A 149 -2.50 -1.12 9.71
CA VAL A 149 -3.32 -0.34 8.79
C VAL A 149 -3.86 0.86 9.56
N ILE A 150 -3.44 2.06 9.15
CA ILE A 150 -3.84 3.31 9.77
C ILE A 150 -5.00 3.88 8.97
N CYS A 151 -6.18 3.85 9.58
CA CYS A 151 -7.44 4.24 8.92
C CYS A 151 -7.64 5.74 9.03
N GLY A 152 -8.05 6.36 7.93
CA GLY A 152 -8.33 7.79 7.85
C GLY A 152 -7.50 8.50 6.80
N ASP A 153 -7.47 9.84 6.88
CA ASP A 153 -6.73 10.66 5.93
C ASP A 153 -5.22 10.42 6.02
N ALA A 154 -4.62 10.07 4.90
CA ALA A 154 -3.20 9.71 4.85
C ALA A 154 -2.30 10.89 5.24
N PHE A 155 -2.57 12.10 4.76
CA PHE A 155 -1.76 13.28 5.10
C PHE A 155 -1.78 13.56 6.60
N THR A 156 -2.96 13.56 7.21
CA THR A 156 -3.12 13.79 8.63
C THR A 156 -2.39 12.74 9.47
N ASN A 157 -2.61 11.47 9.12
CA ASN A 157 -2.05 10.35 9.89
C ASN A 157 -0.54 10.23 9.71
N LEU A 158 -0.02 10.43 8.51
CA LEU A 158 1.41 10.39 8.26
C LEU A 158 2.11 11.57 8.93
N SER A 159 1.53 12.77 8.87
CA SER A 159 2.07 13.97 9.54
C SER A 159 2.18 13.78 11.06
N ALA A 160 1.26 13.05 11.68
CA ALA A 160 1.26 12.76 13.10
C ALA A 160 2.13 11.55 13.47
N SER A 161 2.60 10.78 12.49
CA SER A 161 3.36 9.54 12.71
C SER A 161 4.80 9.82 13.04
N THR A 162 5.41 8.93 13.86
CA THR A 162 6.86 8.89 14.09
C THR A 162 7.54 7.81 13.26
N PHE A 163 6.79 7.02 12.49
CA PHE A 163 7.36 5.97 11.65
C PHE A 163 8.28 6.56 10.56
N THR A 164 9.35 5.85 10.29
CA THR A 164 10.18 6.06 9.09
C THR A 164 10.25 4.74 8.31
N PHE A 165 10.42 4.84 7.00
CA PHE A 165 10.24 3.71 6.09
C PHE A 165 11.48 3.48 5.24
N ASP A 166 11.83 2.20 5.07
CA ASP A 166 12.91 1.78 4.18
C ASP A 166 12.46 1.78 2.72
N ALA A 167 11.20 1.46 2.48
CA ALA A 167 10.60 1.43 1.15
C ALA A 167 9.15 1.90 1.20
N TRP A 168 8.72 2.59 0.15
CA TRP A 168 7.34 3.00 -0.04
C TRP A 168 6.73 2.33 -1.25
N PHE A 169 5.52 1.82 -1.07
CA PHE A 169 4.62 1.41 -2.14
C PHE A 169 3.59 2.53 -2.31
N LEU A 170 3.79 3.38 -3.30
CA LEU A 170 2.86 4.46 -3.58
C LEU A 170 1.79 3.94 -4.55
N ASP A 171 0.84 3.25 -3.96
CA ASP A 171 -0.32 2.68 -4.61
C ASP A 171 -1.52 3.61 -4.41
N GLY A 172 -2.69 3.17 -4.78
CA GLY A 172 -3.90 3.95 -4.73
C GLY A 172 -4.53 4.09 -6.10
N PHE A 173 -5.55 4.91 -6.19
CA PHE A 173 -6.25 5.12 -7.46
C PHE A 173 -5.46 6.05 -8.37
N ALA A 174 -5.73 5.97 -9.68
CA ALA A 174 -5.07 6.79 -10.68
C ALA A 174 -5.08 8.28 -10.28
N PRO A 175 -4.00 9.05 -10.54
CA PRO A 175 -3.93 10.46 -10.17
C PRO A 175 -5.08 11.31 -10.71
N SER A 176 -5.64 10.96 -11.87
CA SER A 176 -6.84 11.61 -12.43
C SER A 176 -8.11 11.31 -11.64
N LYS A 177 -8.14 10.25 -10.82
CA LYS A 177 -9.29 9.81 -10.03
C LYS A 177 -9.19 10.21 -8.56
N ASN A 178 -7.98 10.40 -8.05
CA ASN A 178 -7.73 10.82 -6.67
C ASN A 178 -6.47 11.69 -6.60
N SER A 179 -6.58 12.94 -7.03
CA SER A 179 -5.43 13.85 -7.08
C SER A 179 -4.87 14.21 -5.69
N ALA A 180 -5.70 14.19 -4.64
CA ALA A 180 -5.27 14.52 -3.28
C ALA A 180 -4.21 13.54 -2.75
N MET A 181 -4.29 12.27 -3.14
CA MET A 181 -3.33 11.22 -2.76
C MET A 181 -1.96 11.42 -3.40
N TRP A 182 -1.85 12.29 -4.40
CA TRP A 182 -0.63 12.55 -5.16
C TRP A 182 -0.18 14.00 -5.04
N SER A 183 -0.71 14.73 -4.05
CA SER A 183 -0.39 16.14 -3.82
C SER A 183 1.07 16.36 -3.45
N ALA A 184 1.57 17.57 -3.72
CA ALA A 184 2.93 17.95 -3.32
C ALA A 184 3.14 17.84 -1.81
N GLU A 185 2.13 18.20 -1.03
CA GLU A 185 2.17 18.15 0.43
C GLU A 185 2.29 16.73 0.95
N LEU A 186 1.49 15.80 0.40
CA LEU A 186 1.57 14.39 0.81
C LEU A 186 2.88 13.75 0.36
N MET A 187 3.34 14.02 -0.86
CA MET A 187 4.62 13.50 -1.35
C MET A 187 5.80 14.02 -0.52
N GLN A 188 5.72 15.26 -0.01
CA GLN A 188 6.72 15.77 0.92
C GLN A 188 6.72 14.99 2.24
N ARG A 189 5.55 14.65 2.79
CA ARG A 189 5.45 13.84 4.01
C ARG A 189 5.98 12.43 3.79
N VAL A 190 5.72 11.84 2.64
CA VAL A 190 6.28 10.53 2.25
C VAL A 190 7.81 10.60 2.28
N PHE A 191 8.41 11.62 1.67
CA PHE A 191 9.86 11.82 1.69
C PHE A 191 10.39 12.04 3.11
N ASP A 192 9.76 12.89 3.90
CA ASP A 192 10.17 13.19 5.27
C ASP A 192 10.18 11.94 6.16
N HIS A 193 9.31 10.97 5.84
CA HIS A 193 9.23 9.69 6.54
C HIS A 193 9.98 8.55 5.84
N THR A 194 10.84 8.87 4.89
CA THR A 194 11.75 7.91 4.24
C THR A 194 13.11 7.99 4.91
N VAL A 195 13.69 6.86 5.30
CA VAL A 195 15.06 6.84 5.86
C VAL A 195 16.09 7.27 4.81
N PRO A 196 17.25 7.81 5.21
CA PRO A 196 18.35 7.99 4.26
C PRO A 196 18.68 6.67 3.57
N GLY A 197 18.79 6.69 2.24
CA GLY A 197 18.93 5.47 1.42
C GLY A 197 17.64 4.72 1.15
N GLY A 198 16.53 5.16 1.72
CA GLY A 198 15.21 4.56 1.46
C GLY A 198 14.68 4.90 0.08
N SER A 199 13.61 4.23 -0.32
CA SER A 199 13.12 4.26 -1.69
C SER A 199 11.60 4.31 -1.79
N PHE A 200 11.11 4.61 -2.97
CA PHE A 200 9.71 4.42 -3.34
C PHE A 200 9.60 3.75 -4.70
N ALA A 201 8.45 3.18 -4.98
CA ALA A 201 8.03 2.78 -6.32
C ALA A 201 6.54 3.05 -6.50
N THR A 202 6.14 3.35 -7.72
CA THR A 202 4.75 3.57 -8.11
C THR A 202 4.53 3.26 -9.58
N TYR A 203 3.33 2.84 -9.93
CA TYR A 203 2.90 2.72 -11.33
C TYR A 203 2.36 4.05 -11.87
N ALA A 204 2.15 5.05 -11.05
CA ALA A 204 1.63 6.34 -11.47
C ALA A 204 2.70 7.13 -12.23
N ALA A 205 2.45 7.40 -13.52
CA ALA A 205 3.40 8.05 -14.43
C ALA A 205 3.01 9.49 -14.79
N ALA A 206 1.97 10.04 -14.19
CA ALA A 206 1.51 11.40 -14.47
C ALA A 206 2.61 12.44 -14.18
N GLY A 207 2.74 13.44 -15.05
CA GLY A 207 3.79 14.43 -14.94
C GLY A 207 3.81 15.19 -13.63
N PHE A 208 2.63 15.51 -13.06
CA PHE A 208 2.58 16.24 -11.79
C PHE A 208 3.02 15.35 -10.60
N VAL A 209 2.79 14.04 -10.63
CA VAL A 209 3.28 13.11 -9.62
C VAL A 209 4.80 13.07 -9.63
N ARG A 210 5.39 12.93 -10.82
CA ARG A 210 6.84 12.96 -11.02
C ARG A 210 7.43 14.26 -10.47
N ARG A 211 6.86 15.41 -10.84
CA ARG A 211 7.31 16.72 -10.34
C ARG A 211 7.22 16.84 -8.83
N ASN A 212 6.13 16.35 -8.24
CA ASN A 212 5.93 16.40 -6.79
C ASN A 212 6.95 15.54 -6.03
N LEU A 213 7.29 14.37 -6.57
CA LEU A 213 8.30 13.49 -5.98
C LEU A 213 9.71 14.08 -6.09
N ILE A 214 10.06 14.68 -7.22
CA ILE A 214 11.33 15.39 -7.39
C ILE A 214 11.40 16.58 -6.43
N ALA A 215 10.36 17.39 -6.35
CA ALA A 215 10.29 18.55 -5.46
C ALA A 215 10.38 18.16 -3.99
N ALA A 216 9.88 16.98 -3.61
CA ALA A 216 10.00 16.46 -2.26
C ALA A 216 11.45 16.10 -1.89
N GLY A 217 12.29 15.76 -2.87
CA GLY A 217 13.71 15.49 -2.64
C GLY A 217 14.22 14.15 -3.18
N TYR A 218 13.36 13.34 -3.80
CA TYR A 218 13.77 12.05 -4.36
C TYR A 218 14.63 12.21 -5.60
N ALA A 219 15.66 11.37 -5.72
CA ALA A 219 16.37 11.13 -6.96
C ALA A 219 15.65 10.00 -7.71
N LEU A 220 15.14 10.31 -8.91
CA LEU A 220 14.38 9.32 -9.67
C LEU A 220 15.30 8.38 -10.44
N GLY A 221 15.01 7.07 -10.33
CA GLY A 221 15.61 6.02 -11.13
C GLY A 221 14.72 5.65 -12.31
N VAL A 222 15.32 4.95 -13.28
CA VAL A 222 14.58 4.38 -14.41
C VAL A 222 14.44 2.89 -14.17
N VAL A 223 13.21 2.40 -14.01
CA VAL A 223 12.92 0.98 -14.08
C VAL A 223 12.17 0.70 -15.38
N GLY A 224 12.82 0.02 -16.26
CA GLY A 224 12.54 -0.65 -17.52
C GLY A 224 11.20 -0.54 -18.26
N LYS A 225 10.18 0.18 -17.78
CA LYS A 225 8.92 0.40 -18.49
C LYS A 225 8.41 1.82 -18.29
N ARG A 226 7.82 2.38 -19.34
CA ARG A 226 7.37 3.78 -19.43
C ARG A 226 6.33 4.24 -18.41
N GLU A 227 5.76 3.31 -17.63
CA GLU A 227 4.63 3.58 -16.75
C GLU A 227 4.94 3.37 -15.26
N MET A 228 6.23 3.31 -14.92
CA MET A 228 6.66 3.09 -13.54
C MET A 228 7.68 4.13 -13.14
N LEU A 229 7.50 4.67 -11.94
CA LEU A 229 8.48 5.54 -11.30
C LEU A 229 9.07 4.85 -10.08
N CYS A 230 10.36 4.98 -9.90
CA CYS A 230 11.01 4.65 -8.65
C CYS A 230 12.03 5.73 -8.31
N GLY A 231 12.42 5.83 -7.06
CA GLY A 231 13.38 6.81 -6.63
C GLY A 231 13.93 6.50 -5.25
N THR A 232 14.98 7.22 -4.88
CA THR A 232 15.66 7.05 -3.61
C THR A 232 15.87 8.39 -2.93
N ARG A 233 15.89 8.34 -1.60
CA ARG A 233 16.43 9.42 -0.78
C ARG A 233 17.92 9.19 -0.62
N SER A 234 18.75 10.20 -0.90
CA SER A 234 20.20 10.07 -0.73
C SER A 234 20.57 9.66 0.71
N ALA A 235 21.62 8.89 0.80
CA ALA A 235 22.11 8.38 2.08
C ALA A 235 22.66 9.49 3.00
#